data_460c770fd1b047a774fa6a829d8418c0
#
_entry.id   460c770fd1b047a774fa6a829d8418c0
#
_cell.length_a   1.000
_cell.length_b   1.000
_cell.length_c   1.000
_cell.angle_alpha   90.00
_cell.angle_beta   90.00
_cell.angle_gamma   90.00
#
_symmetry.space_group_name_H-M   'P 1'
#
loop_
_entity.id
_entity.type
_entity.pdbx_description
1 polymer ?
#
loop_
_entity_poly.entity_id
_entity_poly.type
_entity_poly.pdbx_seq_one_letter_code
_entity_poly.pdbx_strand_id
1 'polypeptide(L)'
;VYGYIKIPMKYMSDIVDSAVFQRLRRIIQTSYSPLYSSAVHNRFVHSLGVYYLGTIAAKNVERELENITEMKKEDIHHLGEIFELACLLHDVGHAPFSHTGEKLYLSDDLKYNQIHKLLVDEVDTKSFTKDIEHYAGKCAAPHEIMSAIVGIRAFPNHIVKAGDKEFFARCIT
;
A
#
# COMPACT_ATOMS: atom_id res chain seq x y z
N VAL A 1 21.82 2.81 -3.47
CA VAL A 1 21.70 2.91 -2.01
C VAL A 1 21.39 1.55 -1.37
N TYR A 2 20.42 0.79 -1.91
CA TYR A 2 19.97 -0.48 -1.34
C TYR A 2 20.69 -1.73 -1.90
N GLY A 3 21.58 -1.60 -2.87
CA GLY A 3 22.19 -2.75 -3.55
C GLY A 3 21.16 -3.56 -4.34
N TYR A 4 21.21 -4.89 -4.20
CA TYR A 4 20.26 -5.79 -4.85
C TYR A 4 19.02 -5.97 -3.97
N ILE A 5 17.82 -5.68 -4.51
CA ILE A 5 16.54 -5.94 -3.87
C ILE A 5 16.05 -7.31 -4.37
N LYS A 6 15.88 -8.27 -3.45
CA LYS A 6 15.31 -9.59 -3.78
C LYS A 6 13.81 -9.51 -3.72
N ILE A 7 13.14 -9.86 -4.83
CA ILE A 7 11.69 -9.92 -4.93
C ILE A 7 11.32 -11.36 -5.28
N PRO A 8 10.41 -12.02 -4.55
CA PRO A 8 9.92 -13.35 -4.91
C PRO A 8 9.36 -13.36 -6.33
N MET A 9 9.59 -14.45 -7.08
CA MET A 9 9.14 -14.54 -8.47
C MET A 9 7.62 -14.32 -8.60
N LYS A 10 6.83 -14.81 -7.64
CA LYS A 10 5.37 -14.59 -7.59
C LYS A 10 5.00 -13.09 -7.57
N TYR A 11 5.74 -12.26 -6.84
CA TYR A 11 5.50 -10.81 -6.80
C TYR A 11 6.06 -10.10 -8.03
N MET A 12 7.18 -10.62 -8.57
CA MET A 12 7.74 -10.07 -9.79
C MET A 12 6.76 -10.21 -10.96
N SER A 13 6.29 -11.44 -11.24
CA SER A 13 5.41 -11.73 -12.37
C SER A 13 4.01 -11.12 -12.20
N ASP A 14 3.43 -11.24 -11.01
CA ASP A 14 2.02 -10.91 -10.82
C ASP A 14 1.79 -9.44 -10.51
N ILE A 15 2.76 -8.80 -9.83
CA ILE A 15 2.62 -7.42 -9.32
C ILE A 15 3.55 -6.47 -10.07
N VAL A 16 4.88 -6.68 -9.96
CA VAL A 16 5.85 -5.70 -10.47
C VAL A 16 5.75 -5.54 -11.98
N ASP A 17 5.56 -6.63 -12.72
CA ASP A 17 5.42 -6.61 -14.19
C ASP A 17 4.01 -6.24 -14.66
N SER A 18 3.04 -6.09 -13.75
CA SER A 18 1.69 -5.67 -14.10
C SER A 18 1.65 -4.23 -14.62
N ALA A 19 0.72 -3.94 -15.54
CA ALA A 19 0.49 -2.58 -16.04
C ALA A 19 0.14 -1.60 -14.90
N VAL A 20 -0.58 -2.09 -13.87
CA VAL A 20 -0.99 -1.33 -12.70
C VAL A 20 0.22 -0.81 -11.92
N PHE A 21 1.23 -1.64 -11.72
CA PHE A 21 2.45 -1.25 -11.02
C PHE A 21 3.45 -0.52 -11.92
N GLN A 22 3.60 -0.96 -13.19
CA GLN A 22 4.53 -0.36 -14.15
C GLN A 22 4.22 1.11 -14.48
N ARG A 23 2.94 1.54 -14.37
CA ARG A 23 2.58 2.96 -14.58
C ARG A 23 3.27 3.91 -13.61
N LEU A 24 3.70 3.43 -12.42
CA LEU A 24 4.42 4.22 -11.42
C LEU A 24 5.77 4.77 -11.95
N ARG A 25 6.35 4.15 -12.98
CA ARG A 25 7.54 4.66 -13.68
C ARG A 25 7.33 6.04 -14.31
N ARG A 26 6.08 6.41 -14.60
CA ARG A 26 5.69 7.67 -15.22
C ARG A 26 5.22 8.72 -14.21
N ILE A 27 5.24 8.41 -12.93
CA ILE A 27 4.82 9.31 -11.85
C ILE A 27 6.05 9.70 -11.04
N ILE A 28 6.44 10.97 -11.11
CA ILE A 28 7.57 11.53 -10.37
C ILE A 28 7.19 11.60 -8.88
N GLN A 29 8.14 11.22 -8.00
CA GLN A 29 7.93 11.21 -6.55
C GLN A 29 7.69 12.62 -5.99
N THR A 30 8.46 13.60 -6.47
CA THR A 30 8.39 14.97 -5.97
C THR A 30 8.21 15.97 -7.10
N SER A 31 7.42 17.02 -6.86
CA SER A 31 7.26 18.15 -7.79
C SER A 31 8.40 19.17 -7.73
N TYR A 32 9.38 18.96 -6.85
CA TYR A 32 10.48 19.89 -6.61
C TYR A 32 11.74 19.63 -7.46
N SER A 33 11.68 18.75 -8.46
CA SER A 33 12.80 18.44 -9.33
C SER A 33 13.44 19.68 -10.03
N PRO A 34 12.71 20.76 -10.36
CA PRO A 34 13.31 21.98 -10.86
C PRO A 34 14.23 22.67 -9.87
N LEU A 35 13.99 22.52 -8.57
CA LEU A 35 14.80 23.12 -7.49
C LEU A 35 15.94 22.20 -7.04
N TYR A 36 15.72 20.88 -7.11
CA TYR A 36 16.65 19.83 -6.69
C TYR A 36 16.89 18.88 -7.87
N SER A 37 17.94 19.12 -8.65
CA SER A 37 18.26 18.37 -9.87
C SER A 37 18.43 16.85 -9.68
N SER A 38 18.75 16.42 -8.46
CA SER A 38 18.86 14.99 -8.10
C SER A 38 17.52 14.32 -7.73
N ALA A 39 16.44 15.08 -7.56
CA ALA A 39 15.11 14.58 -7.20
C ALA A 39 14.32 14.10 -8.43
N VAL A 40 14.91 13.21 -9.21
CA VAL A 40 14.36 12.70 -10.48
C VAL A 40 13.78 11.29 -10.38
N HIS A 41 13.76 10.70 -9.17
CA HIS A 41 13.22 9.35 -8.98
C HIS A 41 11.69 9.33 -9.10
N ASN A 42 11.19 8.24 -9.61
CA ASN A 42 9.77 7.99 -9.77
C ASN A 42 9.22 7.09 -8.66
N ARG A 43 7.90 6.99 -8.57
CA ARG A 43 7.23 6.18 -7.55
C ARG A 43 7.48 4.69 -7.68
N PHE A 44 7.82 4.19 -8.86
CA PHE A 44 8.22 2.81 -9.05
C PHE A 44 9.49 2.46 -8.24
N VAL A 45 10.54 3.27 -8.37
CA VAL A 45 11.79 3.07 -7.62
C VAL A 45 11.58 3.28 -6.13
N HIS A 46 10.75 4.27 -5.75
CA HIS A 46 10.35 4.51 -4.37
C HIS A 46 9.65 3.29 -3.76
N SER A 47 8.64 2.75 -4.42
CA SER A 47 7.89 1.58 -3.95
C SER A 47 8.78 0.35 -3.76
N LEU A 48 9.75 0.12 -4.67
CA LEU A 48 10.73 -0.96 -4.49
C LEU A 48 11.64 -0.71 -3.28
N GLY A 49 12.01 0.53 -3.02
CA GLY A 49 12.80 0.91 -1.84
C GLY A 49 12.02 0.71 -0.55
N VAL A 50 10.74 1.10 -0.52
CA VAL A 50 9.86 0.89 0.64
C VAL A 50 9.62 -0.60 0.87
N TYR A 51 9.39 -1.38 -0.17
CA TYR A 51 9.32 -2.84 -0.08
C TYR A 51 10.58 -3.43 0.58
N TYR A 52 11.76 -3.02 0.13
CA TYR A 52 13.03 -3.51 0.72
C TYR A 52 13.13 -3.21 2.21
N LEU A 53 12.83 -1.99 2.61
CA LEU A 53 12.80 -1.63 4.04
C LEU A 53 11.72 -2.39 4.80
N GLY A 54 10.56 -2.61 4.17
CA GLY A 54 9.47 -3.42 4.69
C GLY A 54 9.90 -4.85 4.99
N THR A 55 10.68 -5.49 4.10
CA THR A 55 11.18 -6.86 4.34
C THR A 55 12.13 -6.94 5.55
N ILE A 56 12.88 -5.87 5.81
CA ILE A 56 13.73 -5.80 7.01
C ILE A 56 12.88 -5.60 8.26
N ALA A 57 11.91 -4.70 8.20
CA ALA A 57 11.00 -4.43 9.31
C ALA A 57 10.16 -5.66 9.66
N ALA A 58 9.58 -6.35 8.66
CA ALA A 58 8.79 -7.57 8.84
C ALA A 58 9.56 -8.61 9.64
N LYS A 59 10.80 -8.93 9.25
CA LYS A 59 11.64 -9.91 9.95
C LYS A 59 11.92 -9.55 11.42
N ASN A 60 12.06 -8.27 11.71
CA ASN A 60 12.29 -7.82 13.09
C ASN A 60 10.99 -7.95 13.90
N VAL A 61 9.85 -7.53 13.34
CA VAL A 61 8.54 -7.65 13.98
C VAL A 61 8.14 -9.11 14.17
N GLU A 62 8.34 -9.97 13.18
CA GLU A 62 8.06 -11.41 13.29
C GLU A 62 8.79 -12.02 14.48
N ARG A 63 10.09 -11.73 14.62
CA ARG A 63 10.91 -12.22 15.74
C ARG A 63 10.40 -11.74 17.09
N GLU A 64 9.99 -10.47 17.20
CA GLU A 64 9.41 -9.95 18.44
C GLU A 64 8.05 -10.59 18.75
N LEU A 65 7.17 -10.74 17.73
CA LEU A 65 5.87 -11.38 17.90
C LEU A 65 5.99 -12.85 18.33
N GLU A 66 6.97 -13.60 17.81
CA GLU A 66 7.24 -14.98 18.26
C GLU A 66 7.59 -15.04 19.76
N ASN A 67 8.18 -13.99 20.30
CA ASN A 67 8.60 -13.95 21.71
C ASN A 67 7.48 -13.50 22.67
N ILE A 68 6.54 -12.67 22.19
CA ILE A 68 5.55 -12.00 23.07
C ILE A 68 4.11 -12.50 22.86
N THR A 69 3.85 -13.35 21.87
CA THR A 69 2.52 -13.86 21.58
C THR A 69 2.50 -15.39 21.53
N GLU A 70 1.30 -15.97 21.70
CA GLU A 70 1.04 -17.40 21.48
C GLU A 70 0.60 -17.72 20.03
N MET A 71 0.76 -16.77 19.12
CA MET A 71 0.43 -16.98 17.69
C MET A 71 1.35 -18.05 17.08
N LYS A 72 0.80 -18.78 16.13
CA LYS A 72 1.60 -19.74 15.36
C LYS A 72 2.58 -18.99 14.45
N LYS A 73 3.78 -19.54 14.30
CA LYS A 73 4.83 -18.95 13.44
C LYS A 73 4.37 -18.77 11.99
N GLU A 74 3.56 -19.69 11.48
CA GLU A 74 2.99 -19.61 10.15
C GLU A 74 2.05 -18.40 9.99
N ASP A 75 1.25 -18.10 11.02
CA ASP A 75 0.33 -16.94 11.01
C ASP A 75 1.12 -15.63 11.13
N ILE A 76 2.16 -15.59 11.98
CA ILE A 76 3.06 -14.43 12.11
C ILE A 76 3.77 -14.16 10.78
N HIS A 77 4.33 -15.20 10.15
CA HIS A 77 4.99 -15.08 8.85
C HIS A 77 4.03 -14.61 7.75
N HIS A 78 2.80 -15.14 7.73
CA HIS A 78 1.77 -14.70 6.80
C HIS A 78 1.44 -13.20 6.94
N LEU A 79 1.32 -12.71 8.17
CA LEU A 79 1.13 -11.27 8.42
C LEU A 79 2.34 -10.46 7.94
N GLY A 80 3.56 -10.97 8.11
CA GLY A 80 4.78 -10.37 7.56
C GLY A 80 4.72 -10.24 6.03
N GLU A 81 4.27 -11.29 5.32
CA GLU A 81 4.07 -11.25 3.86
C GLU A 81 3.04 -10.18 3.44
N ILE A 82 1.91 -10.05 4.16
CA ILE A 82 0.89 -9.03 3.88
C ILE A 82 1.44 -7.61 4.14
N PHE A 83 2.23 -7.43 5.19
CA PHE A 83 2.91 -6.16 5.46
C PHE A 83 3.91 -5.79 4.37
N GLU A 84 4.71 -6.76 3.88
CA GLU A 84 5.62 -6.54 2.76
C GLU A 84 4.87 -6.13 1.48
N LEU A 85 3.71 -6.74 1.22
CA LEU A 85 2.83 -6.35 0.12
C LEU A 85 2.27 -4.94 0.29
N ALA A 86 1.88 -4.56 1.50
CA ALA A 86 1.43 -3.21 1.80
C ALA A 86 2.56 -2.20 1.51
N CYS A 87 3.79 -2.50 1.92
CA CYS A 87 4.96 -1.68 1.60
C CYS A 87 5.21 -1.56 0.09
N LEU A 88 5.03 -2.65 -0.68
CA LEU A 88 5.20 -2.64 -2.14
C LEU A 88 4.13 -1.79 -2.83
N LEU A 89 2.89 -1.87 -2.35
CA LEU A 89 1.70 -1.34 -3.02
C LEU A 89 1.19 0.00 -2.45
N HIS A 90 1.85 0.57 -1.43
CA HIS A 90 1.35 1.77 -0.74
C HIS A 90 1.12 2.97 -1.65
N ASP A 91 1.85 3.09 -2.76
CA ASP A 91 1.77 4.17 -3.74
C ASP A 91 1.03 3.79 -5.04
N VAL A 92 0.55 2.54 -5.15
CA VAL A 92 -0.05 2.05 -6.40
C VAL A 92 -1.32 2.80 -6.82
N GLY A 93 -1.99 3.46 -5.90
CA GLY A 93 -3.19 4.28 -6.13
C GLY A 93 -2.93 5.72 -6.55
N HIS A 94 -1.68 6.17 -6.61
CA HIS A 94 -1.38 7.55 -6.99
C HIS A 94 -1.93 7.92 -8.37
N ALA A 95 -2.52 9.12 -8.45
CA ALA A 95 -2.98 9.71 -9.71
C ALA A 95 -1.79 10.10 -10.63
N PRO A 96 -2.01 10.22 -11.95
CA PRO A 96 -1.12 10.98 -12.81
C PRO A 96 -0.89 12.38 -12.21
N PHE A 97 0.36 12.87 -12.29
CA PHE A 97 0.79 14.13 -11.62
C PHE A 97 0.81 14.08 -10.08
N SER A 98 0.86 12.87 -9.49
CA SER A 98 1.01 12.68 -8.04
C SER A 98 -0.09 13.42 -7.26
N HIS A 99 0.23 14.09 -6.15
CA HIS A 99 -0.75 14.80 -5.31
C HIS A 99 -1.56 15.88 -6.06
N THR A 100 -1.00 16.49 -7.09
CA THR A 100 -1.74 17.47 -7.92
C THR A 100 -2.89 16.79 -8.66
N GLY A 101 -2.69 15.54 -9.10
CA GLY A 101 -3.69 14.74 -9.81
C GLY A 101 -4.81 14.23 -8.90
N GLU A 102 -4.61 14.16 -7.60
CA GLU A 102 -5.65 13.72 -6.65
C GLU A 102 -6.90 14.61 -6.70
N LYS A 103 -6.73 15.88 -6.99
CA LYS A 103 -7.86 16.82 -7.19
C LYS A 103 -8.81 16.38 -8.30
N LEU A 104 -8.36 15.56 -9.25
CA LEU A 104 -9.20 15.09 -10.36
C LEU A 104 -10.23 14.07 -9.90
N TYR A 105 -9.95 13.28 -8.86
CA TYR A 105 -10.91 12.33 -8.28
C TYR A 105 -11.44 12.74 -6.90
N LEU A 106 -10.97 13.88 -6.38
CA LEU A 106 -11.42 14.48 -5.11
C LEU A 106 -12.00 15.88 -5.32
N SER A 107 -12.77 16.09 -6.38
CA SER A 107 -13.25 17.43 -6.73
C SER A 107 -14.25 18.03 -5.72
N ASP A 108 -14.73 17.24 -4.74
CA ASP A 108 -15.61 17.68 -3.65
C ASP A 108 -15.62 16.66 -2.49
N ASP A 109 -16.15 17.07 -1.33
CA ASP A 109 -16.25 16.23 -0.13
C ASP A 109 -17.05 14.94 -0.36
N LEU A 110 -18.00 14.95 -1.29
CA LEU A 110 -18.78 13.78 -1.67
C LEU A 110 -17.90 12.66 -2.24
N LYS A 111 -16.90 13.00 -3.06
CA LYS A 111 -16.00 12.00 -3.67
C LYS A 111 -15.03 11.42 -2.66
N TYR A 112 -14.56 12.22 -1.73
CA TYR A 112 -13.72 11.70 -0.64
C TYR A 112 -14.49 10.67 0.20
N ASN A 113 -15.73 10.97 0.57
CA ASN A 113 -16.60 10.02 1.27
C ASN A 113 -16.91 8.77 0.44
N GLN A 114 -16.99 8.90 -0.89
CA GLN A 114 -17.20 7.75 -1.79
C GLN A 114 -16.01 6.80 -1.82
N ILE A 115 -14.76 7.29 -1.85
CA ILE A 115 -13.59 6.41 -1.83
C ILE A 115 -13.42 5.71 -0.48
N HIS A 116 -13.74 6.35 0.64
CA HIS A 116 -13.78 5.70 1.93
C HIS A 116 -14.81 4.56 1.96
N LYS A 117 -16.02 4.83 1.46
CA LYS A 117 -17.04 3.80 1.36
C LYS A 117 -16.60 2.64 0.48
N LEU A 118 -15.97 2.91 -0.66
CA LEU A 118 -15.41 1.86 -1.51
C LEU A 118 -14.37 1.02 -0.78
N LEU A 119 -13.50 1.63 0.02
CA LEU A 119 -12.52 0.88 0.80
C LEU A 119 -13.20 0.00 1.87
N VAL A 120 -14.19 0.53 2.58
CA VAL A 120 -14.97 -0.24 3.56
C VAL A 120 -15.66 -1.42 2.89
N ASP A 121 -16.27 -1.23 1.72
CA ASP A 121 -16.93 -2.28 0.95
C ASP A 121 -15.93 -3.36 0.46
N GLU A 122 -14.68 -2.98 0.12
CA GLU A 122 -13.64 -3.94 -0.29
C GLU A 122 -13.07 -4.76 0.86
N VAL A 123 -12.88 -4.14 2.02
CA VAL A 123 -12.34 -4.81 3.22
C VAL A 123 -13.39 -5.72 3.84
N ASP A 124 -14.64 -5.27 3.89
CA ASP A 124 -15.83 -6.00 4.36
C ASP A 124 -15.66 -6.63 5.75
N THR A 125 -15.15 -5.86 6.72
CA THR A 125 -15.08 -6.28 8.12
C THR A 125 -15.71 -5.23 9.03
N LYS A 126 -16.41 -5.71 10.09
CA LYS A 126 -17.10 -4.82 11.04
C LYS A 126 -16.15 -3.95 11.85
N SER A 127 -14.95 -4.47 12.16
CA SER A 127 -13.91 -3.75 12.90
C SER A 127 -13.41 -2.57 12.09
N PHE A 128 -13.06 -2.80 10.83
CA PHE A 128 -12.55 -1.76 9.94
C PHE A 128 -13.61 -0.68 9.68
N THR A 129 -14.85 -1.08 9.40
CA THR A 129 -15.98 -0.15 9.21
C THR A 129 -16.15 0.78 10.40
N LYS A 130 -16.17 0.21 11.62
CA LYS A 130 -16.34 0.97 12.86
C LYS A 130 -15.20 1.98 13.09
N ASP A 131 -13.97 1.59 12.78
CA ASP A 131 -12.82 2.46 12.98
C ASP A 131 -12.82 3.61 11.94
N ILE A 132 -13.11 3.32 10.68
CA ILE A 132 -13.24 4.36 9.64
C ILE A 132 -14.36 5.36 9.97
N GLU A 133 -15.52 4.89 10.46
CA GLU A 133 -16.62 5.76 10.91
C GLU A 133 -16.20 6.63 12.10
N HIS A 134 -15.45 6.08 13.06
CA HIS A 134 -14.97 6.80 14.24
C HIS A 134 -14.01 7.94 13.86
N TYR A 135 -13.09 7.69 12.93
CA TYR A 135 -12.09 8.67 12.50
C TYR A 135 -12.54 9.54 11.33
N ALA A 136 -13.72 9.33 10.79
CA ALA A 136 -14.44 10.10 9.77
C ALA A 136 -13.58 11.08 8.94
N GLY A 137 -12.89 10.56 7.93
CA GLY A 137 -12.18 11.39 6.94
C GLY A 137 -10.84 11.99 7.38
N LYS A 138 -10.28 11.58 8.52
CA LYS A 138 -8.99 12.07 9.04
C LYS A 138 -7.87 11.03 9.08
N CYS A 139 -8.12 9.82 8.60
CA CYS A 139 -7.23 8.68 8.83
C CYS A 139 -6.20 8.45 7.72
N ALA A 140 -6.43 8.90 6.49
CA ALA A 140 -5.51 8.63 5.39
C ALA A 140 -5.60 9.65 4.27
N ALA A 141 -4.51 9.82 3.53
CA ALA A 141 -4.52 10.63 2.33
C ALA A 141 -5.26 9.90 1.19
N PRO A 142 -5.82 10.63 0.21
CA PRO A 142 -6.59 10.03 -0.88
C PRO A 142 -5.86 8.94 -1.67
N HIS A 143 -4.58 9.14 -1.93
CA HIS A 143 -3.76 8.15 -2.64
C HIS A 143 -3.52 6.88 -1.80
N GLU A 144 -3.46 6.98 -0.48
CA GLU A 144 -3.33 5.84 0.43
C GLU A 144 -4.61 4.98 0.38
N ILE A 145 -5.78 5.62 0.50
CA ILE A 145 -7.08 4.94 0.35
C ILE A 145 -7.19 4.27 -1.02
N MET A 146 -6.84 4.99 -2.09
CA MET A 146 -6.84 4.44 -3.44
C MET A 146 -5.81 3.32 -3.62
N SER A 147 -4.66 3.39 -2.96
CA SER A 147 -3.66 2.31 -3.01
C SER A 147 -4.17 1.04 -2.35
N ALA A 148 -4.86 1.16 -1.21
CA ALA A 148 -5.49 0.02 -0.57
C ALA A 148 -6.57 -0.61 -1.46
N ILE A 149 -7.46 0.18 -2.06
CA ILE A 149 -8.50 -0.30 -2.99
C ILE A 149 -7.87 -0.98 -4.21
N VAL A 150 -6.91 -0.33 -4.86
CA VAL A 150 -6.26 -0.87 -6.06
C VAL A 150 -5.48 -2.14 -5.73
N GLY A 151 -4.77 -2.19 -4.61
CA GLY A 151 -4.04 -3.37 -4.16
C GLY A 151 -4.96 -4.58 -3.99
N ILE A 152 -6.07 -4.41 -3.29
CA ILE A 152 -7.06 -5.48 -3.06
C ILE A 152 -7.69 -5.94 -4.38
N ARG A 153 -8.11 -5.02 -5.25
CA ARG A 153 -8.81 -5.34 -6.50
C ARG A 153 -7.92 -5.91 -7.58
N ALA A 154 -6.72 -5.36 -7.74
CA ALA A 154 -5.82 -5.77 -8.81
C ALA A 154 -5.07 -7.07 -8.50
N PHE A 155 -4.88 -7.40 -7.21
CA PHE A 155 -4.08 -8.54 -6.78
C PHE A 155 -4.83 -9.48 -5.83
N PRO A 156 -6.04 -9.95 -6.20
CA PRO A 156 -6.90 -10.75 -5.32
C PRO A 156 -6.31 -12.13 -4.97
N ASN A 157 -5.33 -12.61 -5.74
CA ASN A 157 -4.64 -13.88 -5.45
C ASN A 157 -3.60 -13.76 -4.32
N HIS A 158 -3.21 -12.55 -3.96
CA HIS A 158 -2.23 -12.26 -2.92
C HIS A 158 -2.86 -11.73 -1.63
N ILE A 159 -4.05 -11.14 -1.70
CA ILE A 159 -4.78 -10.55 -0.57
C ILE A 159 -6.18 -11.18 -0.56
N VAL A 160 -6.27 -12.41 -0.02
CA VAL A 160 -7.43 -13.28 -0.25
C VAL A 160 -8.49 -13.16 0.85
N LYS A 161 -8.09 -13.31 2.11
CA LYS A 161 -9.01 -13.38 3.24
C LYS A 161 -9.46 -11.99 3.68
N ALA A 162 -10.63 -11.87 4.26
CA ALA A 162 -11.11 -10.60 4.83
C ALA A 162 -10.13 -10.02 5.86
N GLY A 163 -9.54 -10.86 6.72
CA GLY A 163 -8.51 -10.44 7.66
C GLY A 163 -7.22 -9.93 6.99
N ASP A 164 -6.82 -10.54 5.87
CA ASP A 164 -5.67 -10.08 5.08
C ASP A 164 -5.95 -8.71 4.45
N LYS A 165 -7.16 -8.51 3.91
CA LYS A 165 -7.60 -7.24 3.34
C LYS A 165 -7.63 -6.13 4.40
N GLU A 166 -8.16 -6.44 5.58
CA GLU A 166 -8.19 -5.50 6.71
C GLU A 166 -6.79 -5.11 7.15
N PHE A 167 -5.92 -6.10 7.37
CA PHE A 167 -4.56 -5.83 7.81
C PHE A 167 -3.76 -5.05 6.74
N PHE A 168 -3.87 -5.44 5.47
CA PHE A 168 -3.27 -4.73 4.34
C PHE A 168 -3.73 -3.26 4.28
N ALA A 169 -5.05 -3.03 4.36
CA ALA A 169 -5.60 -1.67 4.36
C ALA A 169 -5.07 -0.84 5.54
N ARG A 170 -5.08 -1.42 6.77
CA ARG A 170 -4.55 -0.75 7.97
C ARG A 170 -3.06 -0.43 7.90
N CYS A 171 -2.27 -1.19 7.17
CA CYS A 171 -0.85 -0.89 6.97
C CYS A 171 -0.62 0.31 6.04
N ILE A 172 -1.61 0.67 5.21
CA ILE A 172 -1.49 1.76 4.23
C ILE A 172 -2.25 3.01 4.70
N THR A 173 -3.37 2.85 5.38
CA THR A 173 -4.27 3.92 5.83
C THR A 173 -4.24 4.10 7.34
#